data_1dfeab01234f8c5aa23bafd1df6ed465
#
_entry.id   1dfeab01234f8c5aa23bafd1df6ed465
#
_cell.length_a   1.000
_cell.length_b   1.000
_cell.length_c   1.000
_cell.angle_alpha   90.00
_cell.angle_beta   90.00
_cell.angle_gamma   90.00
#
_symmetry.space_group_name_H-M   'P 1'
#
loop_
_entity.id
_entity.type
_entity.pdbx_description
1 polymer ?
#
loop_
_entity_poly.entity_id
_entity_poly.type
_entity_poly.pdbx_seq_one_letter_code
_entity_poly.pdbx_strand_id
1 'polypeptide(L)'
;YHFPYDGKVLELTKIKGRLFSVSPYALQPNFTRVFCENKREYVTLLTKDKGDILLSPVGATMVGTILSTFQPNSNIEKGDEMGYFAFGGSSVVMLVDKQQVKIDTDILDNTKNKRETAVVMGEKIGR
;
A
#
# COMPACT_ATOMS: atom_id res chain seq x y z
N TYR A 1 6.12 -4.76 -5.24
CA TYR A 1 5.29 -3.56 -5.28
C TYR A 1 6.14 -2.33 -5.56
N HIS A 2 5.53 -1.32 -6.18
CA HIS A 2 6.23 -0.20 -6.79
C HIS A 2 5.64 1.13 -6.32
N PHE A 3 6.42 2.19 -6.43
CA PHE A 3 5.94 3.53 -6.12
C PHE A 3 4.87 4.00 -7.11
N PRO A 4 3.75 4.54 -6.63
CA PRO A 4 2.61 4.93 -7.48
C PRO A 4 2.80 6.29 -8.16
N TYR A 5 3.75 7.10 -7.72
CA TYR A 5 3.97 8.48 -8.18
C TYR A 5 5.39 8.95 -7.93
N ASP A 6 5.81 10.00 -8.67
CA ASP A 6 7.12 10.63 -8.48
C ASP A 6 7.15 11.42 -7.17
N GLY A 7 8.28 11.41 -6.49
CA GLY A 7 8.41 12.22 -5.28
C GLY A 7 9.69 11.96 -4.50
N LYS A 8 9.73 12.52 -3.31
CA LYS A 8 10.79 12.25 -2.34
C LYS A 8 10.25 11.30 -1.27
N VAL A 9 10.86 10.15 -1.15
CA VAL A 9 10.54 9.20 -0.10
C VAL A 9 11.23 9.61 1.20
N LEU A 10 10.52 9.56 2.31
CA LEU A 10 11.07 9.84 3.64
C LEU A 10 11.65 8.58 4.30
N GLU A 11 11.89 8.65 5.58
CA GLU A 11 12.40 7.51 6.34
C GLU A 11 11.39 6.36 6.42
N LEU A 12 11.91 5.15 6.40
CA LEU A 12 11.14 3.93 6.56
C LEU A 12 10.95 3.62 8.04
N THR A 13 9.71 3.53 8.48
CA THR A 13 9.36 3.10 9.83
C THR A 13 8.88 1.66 9.83
N LYS A 14 9.43 0.83 10.72
CA LYS A 14 9.08 -0.58 10.89
C LYS A 14 8.29 -0.79 12.17
N ILE A 15 7.12 -1.38 12.05
CA ILE A 15 6.24 -1.69 13.19
C ILE A 15 6.14 -3.20 13.34
N LYS A 16 6.56 -3.69 14.50
CA LYS A 16 6.37 -5.10 14.87
C LYS A 16 4.89 -5.37 15.12
N GLY A 17 4.44 -6.57 14.81
CA GLY A 17 3.04 -6.92 14.99
C GLY A 17 2.76 -8.39 14.73
N ARG A 18 1.50 -8.72 14.70
CA ARG A 18 0.97 -10.05 14.42
C ARG A 18 1.01 -10.35 12.92
N LEU A 19 0.58 -11.54 12.55
CA LEU A 19 0.50 -12.01 11.16
C LEU A 19 -0.86 -12.64 10.91
N PHE A 20 -1.93 -11.87 11.10
CA PHE A 20 -3.27 -12.30 10.72
C PHE A 20 -3.40 -12.40 9.20
N SER A 21 -4.29 -13.27 8.73
CA SER A 21 -4.56 -13.42 7.31
C SER A 21 -5.13 -12.13 6.69
N VAL A 22 -4.65 -11.78 5.49
CA VAL A 22 -5.17 -10.69 4.66
C VAL A 22 -6.08 -11.21 3.55
N SER A 23 -6.52 -12.48 3.60
CA SER A 23 -7.49 -12.99 2.63
C SER A 23 -8.81 -12.20 2.72
N PRO A 24 -9.56 -12.03 1.61
CA PRO A 24 -10.83 -11.30 1.62
C PRO A 24 -11.82 -11.79 2.67
N TYR A 25 -11.88 -13.10 2.91
CA TYR A 25 -12.74 -13.69 3.93
C TYR A 25 -12.34 -13.32 5.37
N ALA A 26 -11.06 -13.18 5.64
CA ALA A 26 -10.55 -12.77 6.95
C ALA A 26 -10.65 -11.26 7.15
N LEU A 27 -10.49 -10.49 6.09
CA LEU A 27 -10.53 -9.01 6.14
C LEU A 27 -11.94 -8.48 6.37
N GLN A 28 -12.98 -9.05 5.77
CA GLN A 28 -14.35 -8.51 5.87
C GLN A 28 -14.79 -8.22 7.31
N PRO A 29 -14.68 -9.14 8.27
CA PRO A 29 -15.08 -8.87 9.66
C PRO A 29 -13.99 -8.13 10.48
N ASN A 30 -12.74 -8.10 10.04
CA ASN A 30 -11.60 -7.71 10.87
C ASN A 30 -10.65 -6.70 10.18
N PHE A 31 -11.13 -5.96 9.20
CA PHE A 31 -10.30 -5.06 8.38
C PHE A 31 -9.39 -4.16 9.21
N THR A 32 -9.97 -3.37 10.11
CA THR A 32 -9.22 -2.42 10.96
C THR A 32 -8.19 -3.14 11.83
N ARG A 33 -8.57 -4.26 12.44
CA ARG A 33 -7.69 -5.02 13.31
C ARG A 33 -6.46 -5.55 12.56
N VAL A 34 -6.68 -6.16 11.41
CA VAL A 34 -5.59 -6.74 10.61
C VAL A 34 -4.60 -5.67 10.18
N PHE A 35 -5.06 -4.56 9.62
CA PHE A 35 -4.16 -3.50 9.13
C PHE A 35 -3.53 -2.66 10.26
N CYS A 36 -4.11 -2.65 11.47
CA CYS A 36 -3.54 -1.94 12.61
C CYS A 36 -2.67 -2.81 13.52
N GLU A 37 -2.87 -4.12 13.56
CA GLU A 37 -2.12 -5.02 14.45
C GLU A 37 -1.04 -5.85 13.75
N ASN A 38 -1.14 -6.08 12.43
CA ASN A 38 -0.12 -6.85 11.70
C ASN A 38 1.21 -6.12 11.64
N LYS A 39 2.30 -6.91 11.62
CA LYS A 39 3.63 -6.41 11.25
C LYS A 39 3.52 -5.64 9.95
N ARG A 40 4.07 -4.45 9.91
CA ARG A 40 4.02 -3.57 8.75
C ARG A 40 5.20 -2.62 8.73
N GLU A 41 5.43 -2.05 7.58
CA GLU A 41 6.31 -0.91 7.43
C GLU A 41 5.49 0.26 6.88
N TYR A 42 5.94 1.48 7.04
CA TYR A 42 5.36 2.59 6.32
C TYR A 42 6.39 3.65 5.95
N VAL A 43 6.10 4.34 4.88
CA VAL A 43 6.89 5.45 4.38
C VAL A 43 5.96 6.51 3.82
N THR A 44 6.36 7.77 3.95
CA THR A 44 5.67 8.89 3.32
C THR A 44 6.40 9.28 2.05
N LEU A 45 5.66 9.41 0.97
CA LEU A 45 6.10 9.93 -0.32
C LEU A 45 5.60 11.37 -0.44
N LEU A 46 6.53 12.33 -0.44
CA LEU A 46 6.24 13.74 -0.67
C LEU A 46 6.14 13.97 -2.18
N THR A 47 4.97 14.36 -2.67
CA THR A 47 4.75 14.64 -4.09
C THR A 47 4.63 16.13 -4.34
N LYS A 48 4.78 16.57 -5.60
CA LYS A 48 4.66 17.99 -5.97
C LYS A 48 3.20 18.47 -6.02
N ASP A 49 2.28 17.61 -6.41
CA ASP A 49 0.91 17.98 -6.80
C ASP A 49 -0.19 17.02 -6.32
N LYS A 50 0.16 15.96 -5.61
CA LYS A 50 -0.80 14.96 -5.08
C LYS A 50 -0.87 14.94 -3.55
N GLY A 51 -0.20 15.91 -2.89
CA GLY A 51 -0.04 15.87 -1.45
C GLY A 51 0.86 14.73 -1.00
N ASP A 52 0.86 14.48 0.29
CA ASP A 52 1.64 13.40 0.86
C ASP A 52 0.90 12.08 0.71
N ILE A 53 1.60 11.08 0.19
CA ILE A 53 1.08 9.72 0.05
C ILE A 53 1.76 8.83 1.08
N LEU A 54 0.98 8.20 1.95
CA LEU A 54 1.50 7.20 2.88
C LEU A 54 1.35 5.81 2.25
N LEU A 55 2.44 5.06 2.21
CA LEU A 55 2.51 3.71 1.68
C LEU A 55 2.88 2.76 2.81
N SER A 56 2.08 1.72 3.03
CA SER A 56 2.31 0.74 4.09
C SER A 56 2.16 -0.69 3.58
N PRO A 57 3.26 -1.38 3.28
CA PRO A 57 3.24 -2.82 3.11
C PRO A 57 2.97 -3.51 4.45
N VAL A 58 2.02 -4.44 4.44
CA VAL A 58 1.52 -5.14 5.64
C VAL A 58 1.82 -6.62 5.51
N GLY A 59 2.45 -7.21 6.54
CA GLY A 59 2.67 -8.64 6.62
C GLY A 59 1.38 -9.42 6.87
N ALA A 60 1.41 -10.71 6.58
CA ALA A 60 0.27 -11.61 6.74
C ALA A 60 0.71 -13.00 7.20
N THR A 61 -0.25 -13.88 7.43
CA THR A 61 0.02 -15.30 7.72
C THR A 61 0.93 -15.88 6.64
N MET A 62 2.02 -16.49 7.04
CA MET A 62 3.09 -17.02 6.19
C MET A 62 3.88 -15.97 5.38
N VAL A 63 3.56 -14.69 5.50
CA VAL A 63 4.24 -13.57 4.82
C VAL A 63 4.77 -12.58 5.87
N GLY A 64 5.67 -13.06 6.71
CA GLY A 64 6.28 -12.23 7.76
C GLY A 64 7.46 -11.38 7.29
N THR A 65 7.92 -11.56 6.05
CA THR A 65 9.10 -10.87 5.52
C THR A 65 8.68 -9.80 4.51
N ILE A 66 8.87 -8.56 4.91
CA ILE A 66 8.71 -7.37 4.07
C ILE A 66 10.13 -6.90 3.77
N LEU A 67 10.49 -6.78 2.49
CA LEU A 67 11.81 -6.37 2.03
C LEU A 67 11.67 -5.08 1.22
N SER A 68 12.08 -3.97 1.81
CA SER A 68 12.14 -2.67 1.16
C SER A 68 13.47 -2.51 0.44
N THR A 69 13.45 -2.13 -0.83
CA THR A 69 14.62 -2.07 -1.73
C THR A 69 15.05 -0.65 -2.09
N PHE A 70 14.27 0.36 -1.73
CA PHE A 70 14.58 1.76 -1.96
C PHE A 70 15.53 2.35 -0.91
N GLN A 71 16.14 3.47 -1.24
CA GLN A 71 16.95 4.26 -0.30
C GLN A 71 16.06 5.32 0.40
N PRO A 72 15.96 5.33 1.74
CA PRO A 72 15.28 6.39 2.46
C PRO A 72 15.85 7.78 2.14
N ASN A 73 14.99 8.80 2.20
CA ASN A 73 15.32 10.21 1.94
C ASN A 73 15.81 10.50 0.51
N SER A 74 15.53 9.62 -0.46
CA SER A 74 15.88 9.78 -1.86
C SER A 74 14.69 10.24 -2.73
N ASN A 75 15.00 10.75 -3.91
CA ASN A 75 14.01 10.93 -4.95
C ASN A 75 13.75 9.61 -5.67
N ILE A 76 12.51 9.36 -6.00
CA ILE A 76 12.06 8.17 -6.74
C ILE A 76 11.15 8.58 -7.89
N GLU A 77 11.06 7.72 -8.88
CA GLU A 77 10.16 7.86 -10.01
C GLU A 77 8.99 6.87 -9.90
N LYS A 78 7.87 7.23 -10.50
CA LYS A 78 6.71 6.33 -10.62
C LYS A 78 7.12 5.01 -11.30
N GLY A 79 6.82 3.90 -10.63
CA GLY A 79 7.17 2.58 -11.12
C GLY A 79 8.49 2.03 -10.58
N ASP A 80 9.28 2.82 -9.87
CA ASP A 80 10.45 2.29 -9.15
C ASP A 80 10.03 1.24 -8.15
N GLU A 81 10.87 0.22 -7.99
CA GLU A 81 10.61 -0.83 -7.01
C GLU A 81 10.68 -0.27 -5.58
N MET A 82 9.60 -0.42 -4.86
CA MET A 82 9.55 -0.08 -3.43
C MET A 82 9.98 -1.28 -2.56
N GLY A 83 9.70 -2.49 -3.01
CA GLY A 83 10.03 -3.70 -2.29
C GLY A 83 9.19 -4.90 -2.71
N TYR A 84 9.32 -5.98 -1.96
CA TYR A 84 8.58 -7.21 -2.19
C TYR A 84 8.30 -7.98 -0.90
N PHE A 85 7.34 -8.89 -0.96
CA PHE A 85 7.06 -9.85 0.09
C PHE A 85 7.79 -11.17 -0.20
N ALA A 86 8.52 -11.69 0.76
CA ALA A 86 9.11 -13.01 0.63
C ALA A 86 8.13 -14.10 1.08
N PHE A 87 8.11 -15.20 0.34
CA PHE A 87 7.29 -16.40 0.57
C PHE A 87 5.77 -16.19 0.40
N GLY A 88 5.36 -15.31 -0.48
CA GLY A 88 3.95 -15.12 -0.84
C GLY A 88 3.56 -13.68 -1.06
N GLY A 89 2.29 -13.44 -1.33
CA GLY A 89 1.69 -12.13 -1.49
C GLY A 89 1.09 -11.61 -0.19
N SER A 90 0.97 -10.30 -0.08
CA SER A 90 0.26 -9.62 0.99
C SER A 90 -0.35 -8.31 0.47
N SER A 91 -0.65 -7.37 1.35
CA SER A 91 -1.32 -6.12 0.99
C SER A 91 -0.41 -4.91 1.17
N VAL A 92 -0.55 -3.94 0.30
CA VAL A 92 0.00 -2.60 0.47
C VAL A 92 -1.17 -1.64 0.67
N VAL A 93 -1.19 -0.94 1.79
CA VAL A 93 -2.16 0.13 2.05
C VAL A 93 -1.58 1.44 1.54
N MET A 94 -2.36 2.16 0.75
CA MET A 94 -2.04 3.50 0.29
C MET A 94 -3.07 4.48 0.84
N LEU A 95 -2.61 5.49 1.57
CA LEU A 95 -3.45 6.59 2.04
C LEU A 95 -3.10 7.86 1.27
N VAL A 96 -4.13 8.51 0.75
CA VAL A 96 -4.02 9.72 -0.07
C VAL A 96 -4.99 10.80 0.43
N ASP A 97 -4.65 12.05 0.21
CA ASP A 97 -5.58 13.15 0.45
C ASP A 97 -6.69 13.14 -0.61
N LYS A 98 -7.93 12.99 -0.17
CA LYS A 98 -9.11 13.00 -1.05
C LYS A 98 -9.33 14.32 -1.81
N GLN A 99 -8.70 15.40 -1.38
CA GLN A 99 -8.77 16.69 -2.08
C GLN A 99 -7.76 16.76 -3.24
N GLN A 100 -6.69 15.99 -3.17
CA GLN A 100 -5.59 15.97 -4.13
C GLN A 100 -5.67 14.78 -5.09
N VAL A 101 -6.21 13.67 -4.63
CA VAL A 101 -6.31 12.43 -5.42
C VAL A 101 -7.77 11.97 -5.51
N LYS A 102 -8.20 11.72 -6.73
CA LYS A 102 -9.54 11.20 -7.03
C LYS A 102 -9.43 9.79 -7.60
N ILE A 103 -9.88 8.81 -6.83
CA ILE A 103 -9.93 7.40 -7.26
C ILE A 103 -10.98 7.24 -8.37
N ASP A 104 -10.72 6.39 -9.35
CA ASP A 104 -11.63 6.15 -10.46
C ASP A 104 -12.94 5.48 -9.97
N THR A 105 -14.04 5.84 -10.62
CA THR A 105 -15.40 5.53 -10.12
C THR A 105 -15.74 4.05 -10.14
N ASP A 106 -15.23 3.30 -11.09
CA ASP A 106 -15.40 1.84 -11.18
C ASP A 106 -14.82 1.11 -9.96
N ILE A 107 -13.64 1.53 -9.50
CA ILE A 107 -13.01 0.99 -8.27
C ILE A 107 -13.90 1.32 -7.06
N LEU A 108 -14.38 2.57 -6.96
CA LEU A 108 -15.24 2.98 -5.85
C LEU A 108 -16.56 2.23 -5.85
N ASP A 109 -17.18 2.02 -7.01
CA ASP A 109 -18.45 1.33 -7.13
C ASP A 109 -18.32 -0.17 -6.86
N ASN A 110 -17.24 -0.79 -7.32
CA ASN A 110 -16.94 -2.17 -6.96
C ASN A 110 -16.76 -2.32 -5.45
N THR A 111 -16.01 -1.42 -4.83
CA THR A 111 -15.79 -1.43 -3.37
C THR A 111 -17.10 -1.27 -2.58
N LYS A 112 -17.99 -0.37 -2.99
CA LYS A 112 -19.35 -0.23 -2.39
C LYS A 112 -20.15 -1.53 -2.48
N ASN A 113 -19.98 -2.26 -3.57
CA ASN A 113 -20.63 -3.56 -3.80
C ASN A 113 -19.85 -4.74 -3.20
N LYS A 114 -18.85 -4.48 -2.32
CA LYS A 114 -17.98 -5.48 -1.68
C LYS A 114 -17.25 -6.38 -2.69
N ARG A 115 -16.85 -5.83 -3.81
CA ARG A 115 -16.07 -6.48 -4.86
C ARG A 115 -14.69 -5.87 -4.94
N GLU A 116 -13.69 -6.70 -5.18
CA GLU A 116 -12.36 -6.25 -5.54
C GLU A 116 -12.33 -5.87 -7.04
N THR A 117 -11.46 -4.93 -7.39
CA THR A 117 -11.19 -4.57 -8.79
C THR A 117 -9.82 -5.10 -9.17
N ALA A 118 -9.76 -5.98 -10.16
CA ALA A 118 -8.49 -6.42 -10.71
C ALA A 118 -7.85 -5.28 -11.50
N VAL A 119 -6.57 -5.04 -11.25
CA VAL A 119 -5.77 -4.03 -11.96
C VAL A 119 -4.45 -4.65 -12.37
N VAL A 120 -3.88 -4.18 -13.47
CA VAL A 120 -2.55 -4.60 -13.92
C VAL A 120 -1.52 -3.54 -13.59
N MET A 121 -0.24 -3.95 -13.50
CA MET A 121 0.86 -3.03 -13.25
C MET A 121 0.89 -1.91 -14.30
N GLY A 122 0.92 -0.65 -13.84
CA GLY A 122 0.90 0.53 -14.69
C GLY A 122 -0.49 1.01 -15.09
N GLU A 123 -1.55 0.28 -14.76
CA GLU A 123 -2.93 0.72 -14.98
C GLU A 123 -3.26 1.91 -14.08
N LYS A 124 -3.99 2.85 -14.65
CA LYS A 124 -4.44 4.03 -13.92
C LYS A 124 -5.57 3.65 -12.97
N ILE A 125 -5.46 4.04 -11.70
CA ILE A 125 -6.46 3.82 -10.65
C ILE A 125 -7.10 5.11 -10.13
N GLY A 126 -6.66 6.25 -10.65
CA GLY A 126 -7.15 7.56 -10.23
C GLY A 126 -6.35 8.72 -10.84
N ARG A 127 -6.63 9.92 -10.41
CA ARG A 127 -5.99 11.14 -10.90
C ARG A 127 -5.93 12.23 -9.82
#